data_8944c344cf6baa71a7e76358998b2bfa
#
_entry.id   8944c344cf6baa71a7e76358998b2bfa
#
_cell.length_a   1.000
_cell.length_b   1.000
_cell.length_c   1.000
_cell.angle_alpha   90.00
_cell.angle_beta   90.00
_cell.angle_gamma   90.00
#
_symmetry.space_group_name_H-M   'P 1'
#
loop_
_entity.id
_entity.type
_entity.pdbx_description
1 polymer ?
#
loop_
_entity_poly.entity_id
_entity_poly.type
_entity_poly.pdbx_seq_one_letter_code
_entity_poly.pdbx_strand_id
1 'polypeptide(L)'
;MNEHHAHSDDFADRPLPYRVYLNKAFNDDGMQVSYVLPTDFYAEIGGGAFRADDFPAGGSVQGLGAWSAFARIGGDIADYQSWRIGGYYLNSDAADRKSNEDMVTFIGESRLFAADFRYTMAPTGNPRQSELILQAEVFQRSEDGTYQDADAGTGRITFDDATRGWYAQGVYKFAPRWRIGARYS
;
A
#
# COMPACT_ATOMS: atom_id res chain seq x y z
N MET A 1 -4.64 2.70 7.33
CA MET A 1 -3.73 3.37 6.37
C MET A 1 -3.72 4.83 6.70
N ASN A 2 -2.55 5.39 6.99
CA ASN A 2 -2.46 6.77 7.41
C ASN A 2 -2.63 7.71 6.22
N GLU A 3 -3.39 8.78 6.45
CA GLU A 3 -3.40 9.97 5.59
C GLU A 3 -1.99 10.59 5.56
N HIS A 4 -1.11 10.05 4.72
CA HIS A 4 0.11 10.73 4.38
C HIS A 4 -0.23 11.84 3.40
N HIS A 5 -0.24 13.05 3.90
CA HIS A 5 -0.29 14.23 3.04
C HIS A 5 0.96 14.27 2.15
N ALA A 6 0.80 14.63 0.90
CA ALA A 6 1.88 14.62 -0.10
C ALA A 6 3.13 15.45 0.33
N HIS A 7 2.96 16.42 1.22
CA HIS A 7 4.05 17.24 1.76
C HIS A 7 4.85 16.56 2.89
N SER A 8 4.40 15.41 3.41
CA SER A 8 5.14 14.61 4.39
C SER A 8 5.93 13.47 3.75
N ASP A 9 5.76 13.25 2.45
CA ASP A 9 6.52 12.26 1.70
C ASP A 9 7.95 12.75 1.45
N ASP A 10 8.92 11.85 1.52
CA ASP A 10 10.34 12.15 1.28
C ASP A 10 10.62 12.45 -0.20
N PHE A 11 9.73 12.06 -1.11
CA PHE A 11 9.80 12.28 -2.55
C PHE A 11 8.55 12.98 -3.05
N ALA A 12 8.68 13.72 -4.14
CA ALA A 12 7.59 14.48 -4.76
C ALA A 12 6.49 13.59 -5.38
N ASP A 13 6.81 12.34 -5.65
CA ASP A 13 5.90 11.34 -6.23
C ASP A 13 5.79 10.11 -5.34
N ARG A 14 4.70 9.36 -5.48
CA ARG A 14 4.54 8.04 -4.83
C ARG A 14 5.26 6.96 -5.63
N PRO A 15 5.75 5.88 -4.95
CA PRO A 15 6.34 4.73 -5.62
C PRO A 15 5.40 4.16 -6.69
N LEU A 16 5.95 3.66 -7.79
CA LEU A 16 5.18 3.10 -8.89
C LEU A 16 4.15 2.03 -8.45
N PRO A 17 4.48 1.08 -7.55
CA PRO A 17 3.50 0.09 -7.10
C PRO A 17 2.25 0.70 -6.44
N TYR A 18 2.38 1.78 -5.68
CA TYR A 18 1.21 2.47 -5.11
C TYR A 18 0.29 3.06 -6.18
N ARG A 19 0.86 3.56 -7.27
CA ARG A 19 0.09 4.10 -8.39
C ARG A 19 -0.62 2.99 -9.17
N VAL A 20 0.05 1.85 -9.37
CA VAL A 20 -0.47 0.72 -10.15
C VAL A 20 -1.49 -0.09 -9.36
N TYR A 21 -1.21 -0.38 -8.09
CA TYR A 21 -2.03 -1.32 -7.30
C TYR A 21 -3.10 -0.66 -6.44
N LEU A 22 -2.98 0.64 -6.15
CA LEU A 22 -3.87 1.36 -5.24
C LEU A 22 -4.33 2.71 -5.80
N ASN A 23 -4.07 3.01 -7.09
CA ASN A 23 -4.36 4.32 -7.69
C ASN A 23 -3.93 5.48 -6.76
N LYS A 24 -2.67 5.45 -6.29
CA LYS A 24 -2.01 6.34 -5.32
C LYS A 24 -2.17 5.93 -3.85
N ALA A 25 -3.35 5.56 -3.37
CA ALA A 25 -3.60 5.03 -2.03
C ALA A 25 -4.95 4.33 -2.00
N PHE A 26 -5.09 3.33 -1.14
CA PHE A 26 -6.43 2.80 -0.85
C PHE A 26 -7.19 3.86 -0.04
N ASN A 27 -8.30 4.33 -0.61
CA ASN A 27 -9.15 5.35 -0.01
C ASN A 27 -10.59 4.93 -0.26
N ASP A 28 -11.26 4.47 0.78
CA ASP A 28 -12.62 3.96 0.70
C ASP A 28 -13.33 4.16 2.04
N ASP A 29 -14.63 4.36 2.00
CA ASP A 29 -15.44 4.51 3.20
C ASP A 29 -15.59 3.17 3.92
N GLY A 30 -15.27 3.15 5.23
CA GLY A 30 -15.34 1.91 5.99
C GLY A 30 -14.95 2.05 7.45
N MET A 31 -14.83 0.92 8.10
CA MET A 31 -14.38 0.83 9.49
C MET A 31 -13.14 -0.04 9.60
N GLN A 32 -12.15 0.43 10.37
CA GLN A 32 -10.94 -0.30 10.68
C GLN A 32 -10.73 -0.36 12.19
N VAL A 33 -10.28 -1.51 12.65
CA VAL A 33 -9.89 -1.75 14.05
C VAL A 33 -8.47 -2.29 14.08
N SER A 34 -7.67 -1.81 15.02
CA SER A 34 -6.36 -2.38 15.30
C SER A 34 -6.15 -2.56 16.81
N TYR A 35 -5.25 -3.49 17.16
CA TYR A 35 -4.88 -3.79 18.51
C TYR A 35 -3.37 -3.96 18.62
N VAL A 36 -2.75 -3.20 19.50
CA VAL A 36 -1.33 -3.35 19.85
C VAL A 36 -1.23 -4.40 20.94
N LEU A 37 -0.49 -5.47 20.69
CA LEU A 37 -0.33 -6.57 21.63
C LEU A 37 0.57 -6.14 22.80
N PRO A 38 0.30 -6.60 24.02
CA PRO A 38 1.12 -6.31 25.20
C PRO A 38 2.38 -7.18 25.22
N THR A 39 3.29 -6.94 24.31
CA THR A 39 4.58 -7.66 24.14
C THR A 39 5.75 -6.73 24.42
N ASP A 40 6.93 -7.28 24.70
CA ASP A 40 8.15 -6.50 24.94
C ASP A 40 8.67 -5.78 23.68
N PHE A 41 8.19 -6.16 22.52
CA PHE A 41 8.45 -5.51 21.24
C PHE A 41 7.13 -5.01 20.62
N TYR A 42 7.21 -4.05 19.72
CA TYR A 42 6.03 -3.58 19.02
C TYR A 42 5.41 -4.71 18.17
N ALA A 43 4.16 -5.03 18.45
CA ALA A 43 3.37 -5.94 17.65
C ALA A 43 1.93 -5.40 17.53
N GLU A 44 1.42 -5.25 16.33
CA GLU A 44 0.09 -4.75 16.03
C GLU A 44 -0.59 -5.66 15.03
N ILE A 45 -1.86 -5.95 15.26
CA ILE A 45 -2.73 -6.62 14.30
C ILE A 45 -3.95 -5.76 14.07
N GLY A 46 -4.54 -5.84 12.89
CA GLY A 46 -5.77 -5.12 12.62
C GLY A 46 -6.43 -5.60 11.34
N GLY A 47 -7.62 -5.05 11.12
CA GLY A 47 -8.41 -5.33 9.94
C GLY A 47 -9.52 -4.31 9.77
N GLY A 48 -10.13 -4.29 8.60
CA GLY A 48 -11.20 -3.37 8.28
C GLY A 48 -12.13 -3.93 7.22
N ALA A 49 -13.32 -3.31 7.14
CA ALA A 49 -14.31 -3.60 6.11
C ALA A 49 -14.76 -2.27 5.47
N PHE A 50 -14.91 -2.26 4.16
CA PHE A 50 -15.08 -1.06 3.35
C PHE A 50 -16.17 -1.27 2.29
N ARG A 51 -16.65 -0.17 1.72
CA ARG A 51 -17.75 -0.19 0.75
C ARG A 51 -17.37 -0.73 -0.61
N ALA A 52 -16.11 -0.68 -0.99
CA ALA A 52 -15.60 -1.06 -2.31
C ALA A 52 -16.01 -0.09 -3.45
N ASP A 53 -16.09 1.19 -3.14
CA ASP A 53 -16.42 2.22 -4.12
C ASP A 53 -15.19 2.62 -4.96
N ASP A 54 -13.99 2.53 -4.39
CA ASP A 54 -12.75 2.97 -5.01
C ASP A 54 -11.78 1.81 -5.37
N PHE A 55 -10.85 2.09 -6.28
CA PHE A 55 -9.84 1.14 -6.74
C PHE A 55 -9.00 0.54 -5.58
N PRO A 56 -8.70 -0.77 -5.54
CA PRO A 56 -8.83 -1.82 -6.59
C PRO A 56 -10.22 -2.43 -6.74
N ALA A 57 -11.16 -2.08 -5.90
CA ALA A 57 -12.58 -2.34 -6.09
C ALA A 57 -13.16 -1.42 -7.18
N GLY A 58 -14.44 -1.12 -7.10
CA GLY A 58 -15.13 -0.16 -7.95
C GLY A 58 -16.42 -0.72 -8.57
N GLY A 59 -17.29 0.21 -8.94
CA GLY A 59 -18.63 -0.12 -9.41
C GLY A 59 -19.65 -0.10 -8.29
N SER A 60 -20.86 -0.57 -8.57
CA SER A 60 -21.99 -0.51 -7.62
C SER A 60 -22.08 -1.77 -6.76
N VAL A 61 -21.15 -1.95 -5.82
CA VAL A 61 -21.25 -3.02 -4.83
C VAL A 61 -22.24 -2.61 -3.75
N GLN A 62 -23.23 -3.46 -3.44
CA GLN A 62 -24.16 -3.20 -2.35
C GLN A 62 -23.58 -3.68 -1.02
N GLY A 63 -23.43 -2.76 -0.07
CA GLY A 63 -22.95 -3.08 1.28
C GLY A 63 -21.43 -2.97 1.41
N LEU A 64 -20.81 -3.98 2.03
CA LEU A 64 -19.36 -4.07 2.23
C LEU A 64 -18.77 -5.00 1.18
N GLY A 65 -18.05 -4.46 0.24
CA GLY A 65 -17.41 -5.23 -0.85
C GLY A 65 -15.89 -5.33 -0.76
N ALA A 66 -15.29 -4.78 0.30
CA ALA A 66 -13.86 -4.93 0.53
C ALA A 66 -13.54 -5.16 2.02
N TRP A 67 -12.49 -5.94 2.28
CA TRP A 67 -11.97 -6.12 3.62
C TRP A 67 -10.45 -6.20 3.61
N SER A 68 -9.82 -5.78 4.70
CA SER A 68 -8.39 -5.84 4.89
C SER A 68 -8.00 -6.49 6.19
N ALA A 69 -6.79 -7.07 6.22
CA ALA A 69 -6.13 -7.50 7.44
C ALA A 69 -4.66 -7.11 7.37
N PHE A 70 -4.06 -6.82 8.53
CA PHE A 70 -2.64 -6.54 8.61
C PHE A 70 -2.03 -7.00 9.93
N ALA A 71 -0.74 -7.25 9.88
CA ALA A 71 0.09 -7.46 11.06
C ALA A 71 1.39 -6.68 10.89
N ARG A 72 1.88 -6.10 12.00
CA ARG A 72 3.14 -5.36 12.05
C ARG A 72 3.92 -5.76 13.27
N ILE A 73 5.23 -5.90 13.11
CA ILE A 73 6.16 -6.09 14.22
C ILE A 73 7.30 -5.09 14.07
N GLY A 74 7.91 -4.73 15.18
CA GLY A 74 9.02 -3.79 15.18
C GLY A 74 9.67 -3.69 16.55
N GLY A 75 10.76 -2.96 16.60
CA GLY A 75 11.48 -2.75 17.85
C GLY A 75 12.72 -1.89 17.64
N ASP A 76 13.39 -1.64 18.74
CA ASP A 76 14.65 -0.92 18.77
C ASP A 76 15.81 -1.93 18.75
N ILE A 77 16.83 -1.67 17.94
CA ILE A 77 18.08 -2.45 17.93
C ILE A 77 19.06 -1.84 18.93
N ALA A 78 19.06 -0.50 19.02
CA ALA A 78 19.89 0.30 19.90
C ALA A 78 19.18 1.64 20.15
N ASP A 79 19.71 2.48 21.05
CA ASP A 79 19.12 3.74 21.50
C ASP A 79 18.57 4.66 20.39
N TYR A 80 19.16 4.56 19.18
CA TYR A 80 18.80 5.45 18.06
C TYR A 80 18.53 4.68 16.76
N GLN A 81 18.20 3.41 16.87
CA GLN A 81 17.94 2.53 15.74
C GLN A 81 16.66 1.75 15.95
N SER A 82 15.75 1.83 15.00
CA SER A 82 14.51 1.07 15.03
C SER A 82 14.23 0.40 13.70
N TRP A 83 13.46 -0.67 13.75
CA TRP A 83 13.00 -1.39 12.56
C TRP A 83 11.53 -1.75 12.68
N ARG A 84 10.89 -1.94 11.55
CA ARG A 84 9.51 -2.43 11.44
C ARG A 84 9.37 -3.31 10.21
N ILE A 85 8.60 -4.38 10.35
CA ILE A 85 8.14 -5.21 9.26
C ILE A 85 6.61 -5.26 9.34
N GLY A 86 5.94 -5.17 8.20
CA GLY A 86 4.50 -5.29 8.08
C GLY A 86 4.08 -6.23 6.96
N GLY A 87 2.97 -6.91 7.16
CA GLY A 87 2.27 -7.67 6.13
C GLY A 87 0.82 -7.20 6.04
N TYR A 88 0.29 -7.07 4.82
CA TYR A 88 -1.03 -6.50 4.54
C TYR A 88 -1.73 -7.34 3.51
N TYR A 89 -3.02 -7.52 3.69
CA TYR A 89 -3.91 -8.18 2.76
C TYR A 89 -5.15 -7.33 2.54
N LEU A 90 -5.54 -7.15 1.30
CA LEU A 90 -6.77 -6.49 0.90
C LEU A 90 -7.47 -7.39 -0.13
N ASN A 91 -8.72 -7.72 0.16
CA ASN A 91 -9.62 -8.37 -0.78
C ASN A 91 -10.72 -7.36 -1.14
N SER A 92 -11.06 -7.29 -2.41
CA SER A 92 -12.09 -6.37 -2.88
C SER A 92 -12.83 -6.91 -4.10
N ASP A 93 -14.15 -6.72 -4.10
CA ASP A 93 -15.02 -7.02 -5.22
C ASP A 93 -15.09 -5.83 -6.17
N ALA A 94 -14.98 -6.09 -7.47
CA ALA A 94 -15.19 -5.13 -8.53
C ALA A 94 -16.47 -5.48 -9.28
N ALA A 95 -17.49 -4.62 -9.19
CA ALA A 95 -18.82 -4.85 -9.78
C ALA A 95 -19.03 -4.12 -11.12
N ASP A 96 -18.07 -3.48 -11.66
CA ASP A 96 -18.01 -2.76 -12.95
C ASP A 96 -16.89 -1.72 -12.89
N ARG A 97 -15.71 -2.15 -12.43
CA ARG A 97 -14.55 -1.25 -12.33
C ARG A 97 -14.13 -0.77 -13.71
N LYS A 98 -14.16 0.52 -13.90
CA LYS A 98 -13.74 1.18 -15.13
C LYS A 98 -12.27 1.56 -15.09
N SER A 99 -11.63 1.47 -16.24
CA SER A 99 -10.26 1.96 -16.47
C SER A 99 -10.09 2.37 -17.92
N ASN A 100 -8.96 3.03 -18.24
CA ASN A 100 -8.66 3.51 -19.59
C ASN A 100 -9.81 4.36 -20.19
N GLU A 101 -10.16 5.47 -19.51
CA GLU A 101 -11.24 6.38 -19.93
C GLU A 101 -12.59 5.67 -20.12
N ASP A 102 -12.90 4.73 -19.22
CA ASP A 102 -14.11 3.91 -19.22
C ASP A 102 -14.23 2.87 -20.33
N MET A 103 -13.21 2.71 -21.16
CA MET A 103 -13.20 1.73 -22.25
C MET A 103 -13.02 0.30 -21.77
N VAL A 104 -12.38 0.14 -20.61
CA VAL A 104 -12.11 -1.17 -20.03
C VAL A 104 -12.97 -1.38 -18.81
N THR A 105 -13.68 -2.51 -18.78
CA THR A 105 -14.54 -2.92 -17.68
C THR A 105 -14.03 -4.23 -17.09
N PHE A 106 -13.88 -4.27 -15.77
CA PHE A 106 -13.56 -5.47 -15.01
C PHE A 106 -14.66 -5.78 -13.99
N ILE A 107 -15.08 -7.04 -13.94
CA ILE A 107 -16.03 -7.58 -12.96
C ILE A 107 -15.39 -8.83 -12.37
N GLY A 108 -15.17 -8.84 -11.06
CA GLY A 108 -14.52 -9.96 -10.38
C GLY A 108 -13.96 -9.60 -9.02
N GLU A 109 -13.03 -10.40 -8.55
CA GLU A 109 -12.36 -10.25 -7.28
C GLU A 109 -10.91 -9.78 -7.49
N SER A 110 -10.47 -8.82 -6.68
CA SER A 110 -9.08 -8.35 -6.64
C SER A 110 -8.49 -8.59 -5.26
N ARG A 111 -7.40 -9.35 -5.19
CA ARG A 111 -6.66 -9.70 -3.98
C ARG A 111 -5.29 -9.07 -4.02
N LEU A 112 -4.99 -8.19 -3.08
CA LEU A 112 -3.69 -7.53 -2.96
C LEU A 112 -3.00 -7.97 -1.68
N PHE A 113 -1.82 -8.54 -1.82
CA PHE A 113 -0.88 -8.77 -0.73
C PHE A 113 0.25 -7.76 -0.82
N ALA A 114 0.66 -7.20 0.32
CA ALA A 114 1.84 -6.35 0.42
C ALA A 114 2.65 -6.68 1.67
N ALA A 115 3.97 -6.51 1.60
CA ALA A 115 4.84 -6.57 2.75
C ALA A 115 5.81 -5.38 2.72
N ASP A 116 6.04 -4.77 3.89
CA ASP A 116 6.96 -3.65 4.05
C ASP A 116 8.06 -3.94 5.05
N PHE A 117 9.21 -3.30 4.82
CA PHE A 117 10.30 -3.19 5.77
C PHE A 117 10.72 -1.74 5.88
N ARG A 118 10.93 -1.27 7.11
CA ARG A 118 11.47 0.06 7.39
C ARG A 118 12.55 -0.04 8.47
N TYR A 119 13.67 0.61 8.22
CA TYR A 119 14.75 0.82 9.18
C TYR A 119 15.01 2.31 9.33
N THR A 120 15.20 2.77 10.56
CA THR A 120 15.47 4.16 10.89
C THR A 120 16.66 4.23 11.84
N MET A 121 17.58 5.12 11.59
CA MET A 121 18.75 5.36 12.45
C MET A 121 19.04 6.86 12.56
N ALA A 122 19.31 7.34 13.76
CA ALA A 122 19.77 8.70 14.01
C ALA A 122 21.25 8.68 14.46
N PRO A 123 22.23 8.84 13.55
CA PRO A 123 23.67 8.68 13.87
C PRO A 123 24.19 9.59 14.98
N THR A 124 23.58 10.77 15.14
CA THR A 124 23.95 11.75 16.17
C THR A 124 23.10 11.63 17.44
N GLY A 125 22.21 10.63 17.52
CA GLY A 125 21.23 10.52 18.57
C GLY A 125 20.07 11.52 18.47
N ASN A 126 20.05 12.35 17.44
CA ASN A 126 19.01 13.35 17.24
C ASN A 126 18.50 13.34 15.79
N PRO A 127 17.28 12.81 15.54
CA PRO A 127 16.70 12.74 14.19
C PRO A 127 16.48 14.10 13.52
N ARG A 128 16.43 15.17 14.32
CA ARG A 128 16.36 16.53 13.77
C ARG A 128 17.66 16.99 13.13
N GLN A 129 18.80 16.45 13.57
CA GLN A 129 20.12 16.77 13.05
C GLN A 129 20.51 15.84 11.91
N SER A 130 20.41 14.53 12.13
CA SER A 130 20.82 13.51 11.18
C SER A 130 19.93 12.28 11.31
N GLU A 131 19.45 11.74 10.19
CA GLU A 131 18.58 10.57 10.15
C GLU A 131 18.78 9.79 8.86
N LEU A 132 18.92 8.48 8.96
CA LEU A 132 18.86 7.55 7.84
C LEU A 132 17.55 6.78 7.90
N ILE A 133 16.80 6.76 6.80
CA ILE A 133 15.62 5.94 6.61
C ILE A 133 15.86 5.02 5.42
N LEU A 134 15.71 3.72 5.62
CA LEU A 134 15.68 2.71 4.57
C LEU A 134 14.29 2.09 4.56
N GLN A 135 13.69 1.96 3.39
CA GLN A 135 12.36 1.38 3.22
C GLN A 135 12.31 0.54 1.95
N ALA A 136 11.65 -0.61 2.04
CA ALA A 136 11.34 -1.44 0.90
C ALA A 136 9.93 -2.02 1.04
N GLU A 137 9.22 -2.16 -0.07
CA GLU A 137 7.91 -2.81 -0.09
C GLU A 137 7.78 -3.68 -1.33
N VAL A 138 7.06 -4.78 -1.17
CA VAL A 138 6.70 -5.72 -2.23
C VAL A 138 5.19 -5.85 -2.29
N PHE A 139 4.67 -6.03 -3.50
CA PHE A 139 3.24 -6.15 -3.78
C PHE A 139 2.99 -7.33 -4.69
N GLN A 140 1.89 -8.02 -4.46
CA GLN A 140 1.34 -9.01 -5.37
C GLN A 140 -0.16 -8.80 -5.44
N ARG A 141 -0.68 -8.55 -6.65
CA ARG A 141 -2.11 -8.48 -6.93
C ARG A 141 -2.50 -9.64 -7.80
N SER A 142 -3.57 -10.34 -7.42
CA SER A 142 -4.23 -11.38 -8.21
C SER A 142 -5.67 -10.96 -8.48
N GLU A 143 -6.12 -11.10 -9.71
CA GLU A 143 -7.46 -10.73 -10.15
C GLU A 143 -8.09 -11.90 -10.90
N ASP A 144 -9.28 -12.29 -10.46
CA ASP A 144 -10.10 -13.34 -11.06
C ASP A 144 -11.46 -12.76 -11.46
N GLY A 145 -11.88 -12.93 -12.71
CA GLY A 145 -13.17 -12.39 -13.14
C GLY A 145 -13.36 -12.38 -14.65
N THR A 146 -14.03 -11.34 -15.11
CA THR A 146 -14.25 -11.08 -16.53
C THR A 146 -13.79 -9.68 -16.91
N TYR A 147 -13.21 -9.59 -18.06
CA TYR A 147 -12.67 -8.37 -18.66
C TYR A 147 -13.35 -8.09 -20.00
N GLN A 148 -13.64 -6.85 -20.28
CA GLN A 148 -14.15 -6.37 -21.54
C GLN A 148 -13.42 -5.08 -21.94
N ASP A 149 -12.91 -5.05 -23.17
CA ASP A 149 -12.29 -3.87 -23.76
C ASP A 149 -13.17 -3.41 -24.93
N ALA A 150 -13.83 -2.27 -24.77
CA ALA A 150 -14.72 -1.71 -25.78
C ALA A 150 -13.94 -1.12 -26.96
N ASP A 151 -12.73 -0.60 -26.76
CA ASP A 151 -11.89 -0.03 -27.82
C ASP A 151 -11.34 -1.13 -28.71
N ALA A 152 -10.89 -2.23 -28.13
CA ALA A 152 -10.45 -3.40 -28.89
C ALA A 152 -11.62 -4.23 -29.48
N GLY A 153 -12.87 -3.87 -29.17
CA GLY A 153 -14.06 -4.59 -29.63
C GLY A 153 -14.16 -6.02 -29.07
N THR A 154 -13.51 -6.30 -27.95
CA THR A 154 -13.59 -7.61 -27.31
C THR A 154 -14.92 -7.81 -26.59
N GLY A 155 -15.52 -8.99 -26.76
CA GLY A 155 -16.59 -9.43 -25.85
C GLY A 155 -16.04 -9.69 -24.44
N ARG A 156 -16.90 -10.05 -23.49
CA ARG A 156 -16.45 -10.49 -22.16
C ARG A 156 -15.62 -11.75 -22.28
N ILE A 157 -14.41 -11.68 -21.74
CA ILE A 157 -13.47 -12.80 -21.66
C ILE A 157 -13.14 -13.11 -20.20
N THR A 158 -12.85 -14.35 -19.89
CA THR A 158 -12.33 -14.74 -18.59
C THR A 158 -10.96 -14.11 -18.39
N PHE A 159 -10.74 -13.54 -17.22
CA PHE A 159 -9.49 -12.91 -16.82
C PHE A 159 -9.02 -13.52 -15.50
N ASP A 160 -7.80 -14.02 -15.51
CA ASP A 160 -7.10 -14.55 -14.34
C ASP A 160 -5.63 -14.13 -14.52
N ASP A 161 -5.18 -13.20 -13.71
CA ASP A 161 -3.82 -12.66 -13.79
C ASP A 161 -3.26 -12.33 -12.42
N ALA A 162 -1.95 -12.46 -12.31
CA ALA A 162 -1.19 -12.11 -11.11
C ALA A 162 0.01 -11.23 -11.46
N THR A 163 0.01 -10.03 -10.91
CA THR A 163 1.06 -9.04 -11.11
C THR A 163 1.86 -8.81 -9.84
N ARG A 164 3.16 -8.50 -9.98
CA ARG A 164 4.06 -8.20 -8.86
C ARG A 164 4.78 -6.90 -9.10
N GLY A 165 5.03 -6.19 -8.01
CA GLY A 165 5.83 -4.98 -8.03
C GLY A 165 6.54 -4.77 -6.70
N TRP A 166 7.57 -3.96 -6.72
CA TRP A 166 8.31 -3.63 -5.53
C TRP A 166 8.98 -2.27 -5.67
N TYR A 167 9.36 -1.68 -4.56
CA TYR A 167 10.28 -0.56 -4.55
C TYR A 167 11.20 -0.63 -3.35
N ALA A 168 12.34 0.04 -3.46
CA ALA A 168 13.23 0.30 -2.35
C ALA A 168 13.67 1.76 -2.40
N GLN A 169 13.77 2.37 -1.22
CA GLN A 169 14.24 3.75 -1.09
C GLN A 169 15.13 3.94 0.11
N GLY A 170 16.06 4.88 0.00
CA GLY A 170 16.88 5.36 1.09
C GLY A 170 16.89 6.87 1.12
N VAL A 171 16.74 7.45 2.31
CA VAL A 171 16.79 8.88 2.55
C VAL A 171 17.78 9.15 3.68
N TYR A 172 18.73 10.00 3.43
CA TYR A 172 19.70 10.44 4.43
C TYR A 172 19.63 11.95 4.65
N LYS A 173 19.19 12.33 5.83
CA LYS A 173 19.26 13.68 6.35
C LYS A 173 20.62 13.86 7.02
N PHE A 174 21.49 14.64 6.40
CA PHE A 174 22.85 14.87 6.89
C PHE A 174 23.01 16.21 7.63
N ALA A 175 22.02 17.08 7.57
CA ALA A 175 21.95 18.34 8.30
C ALA A 175 20.49 18.75 8.53
N PRO A 176 20.17 19.66 9.47
CA PRO A 176 18.78 20.01 9.84
C PRO A 176 17.87 20.42 8.69
N ARG A 177 18.43 20.96 7.60
CA ARG A 177 17.68 21.44 6.43
C ARG A 177 18.01 20.72 5.14
N TRP A 178 18.89 19.69 5.19
CA TRP A 178 19.39 19.03 4.00
C TRP A 178 19.22 17.53 4.08
N ARG A 179 18.63 16.97 3.06
CA ARG A 179 18.49 15.52 2.87
C ARG A 179 18.79 15.16 1.41
N ILE A 180 19.23 13.94 1.21
CA ILE A 180 19.38 13.30 -0.10
C ILE A 180 18.67 11.96 -0.05
N GLY A 181 18.02 11.58 -1.13
CA GLY A 181 17.33 10.30 -1.21
C GLY A 181 17.41 9.72 -2.61
N ALA A 182 17.31 8.41 -2.68
CA ALA A 182 17.19 7.65 -3.91
C ALA A 182 16.08 6.61 -3.76
N ARG A 183 15.33 6.38 -4.84
CA ARG A 183 14.29 5.36 -4.95
C ARG A 183 14.47 4.60 -6.25
N TYR A 184 14.17 3.31 -6.20
CA TYR A 184 14.05 2.44 -7.35
C TYR A 184 12.74 1.64 -7.24
N SER A 185 12.00 1.54 -8.35
CA SER A 185 10.73 0.79 -8.47
C SER A 185 10.63 0.13 -9.84
#